data_0d8b9b66ebb2d279312695d83669f9c6
#
_entry.id   0d8b9b66ebb2d279312695d83669f9c6
#
_cell.length_a   1.000
_cell.length_b   1.000
_cell.length_c   1.000
_cell.angle_alpha   90.00
_cell.angle_beta   90.00
_cell.angle_gamma   90.00
#
_symmetry.space_group_name_H-M   'P 1'
#
loop_
_entity.id
_entity.type
_entity.pdbx_description
1 polymer ?
#
loop_
_entity_poly.entity_id
_entity_poly.type
_entity_poly.pdbx_seq_one_letter_code
_entity_poly.pdbx_strand_id
1 'polypeptide(L)'
;TSALSLPERIRDHACSLFDSAQSEDLLRGRSLEGFAAACVYAACRVARVSRTVDEVADAAKATEAEQTAAYDAINRELGLPVGPIDPAEYVPRFASQLDLAGDVERRAREYVAEAVDAGLAVGRNPSGVAAACLYTAARDSDADLTQREAADAAGVTPVTLRSTYQKLRDDE
;
A
#
# COMPACT_ATOMS: atom_id res chain seq x y z
N THR A 1 1.05 12.29 10.61
CA THR A 1 -0.20 12.42 9.79
C THR A 1 -0.18 13.66 8.90
N SER A 2 0.34 14.81 9.36
CA SER A 2 0.41 16.03 8.53
C SER A 2 1.31 15.85 7.30
N ALA A 3 2.45 15.18 7.44
CA ALA A 3 3.36 14.88 6.32
C ALA A 3 2.71 14.01 5.23
N LEU A 4 1.72 13.20 5.60
CA LEU A 4 0.97 12.33 4.68
C LEU A 4 -0.35 12.94 4.21
N SER A 5 -0.64 14.19 4.56
CA SER A 5 -1.92 14.87 4.25
C SER A 5 -3.16 14.04 4.59
N LEU A 6 -3.11 13.34 5.73
CA LEU A 6 -4.21 12.47 6.16
C LEU A 6 -5.29 13.28 6.88
N PRO A 7 -6.58 12.91 6.69
CA PRO A 7 -7.69 13.50 7.42
C PRO A 7 -7.54 13.38 8.94
N GLU A 8 -8.08 14.36 9.67
CA GLU A 8 -7.99 14.41 11.15
C GLU A 8 -8.53 13.14 11.82
N ARG A 9 -9.61 12.57 11.29
CA ARG A 9 -10.18 11.30 11.77
C ARG A 9 -9.18 10.13 11.76
N ILE A 10 -8.25 10.11 10.79
CA ILE A 10 -7.20 9.07 10.73
C ILE A 10 -6.19 9.30 11.85
N ARG A 11 -5.81 10.55 12.10
CA ARG A 11 -4.94 10.91 13.22
C ARG A 11 -5.56 10.47 14.56
N ASP A 12 -6.82 10.83 14.78
CA ASP A 12 -7.51 10.54 16.04
C ASP A 12 -7.64 9.03 16.26
N HIS A 13 -7.96 8.27 15.21
CA HIS A 13 -7.98 6.81 15.28
C HIS A 13 -6.58 6.23 15.55
N ALA A 14 -5.55 6.74 14.90
CA ALA A 14 -4.16 6.30 15.16
C ALA A 14 -3.73 6.57 16.61
N CYS A 15 -4.09 7.72 17.19
CA CYS A 15 -3.85 8.01 18.60
C CYS A 15 -4.60 7.03 19.51
N SER A 16 -5.87 6.75 19.24
CA SER A 16 -6.65 5.76 20.01
C SER A 16 -6.05 4.36 19.95
N LEU A 17 -5.54 3.93 18.77
CA LEU A 17 -4.84 2.65 18.64
C LEU A 17 -3.53 2.64 19.44
N PHE A 18 -2.81 3.75 19.44
CA PHE A 18 -1.57 3.89 20.20
C PHE A 18 -1.83 3.78 21.71
N ASP A 19 -2.84 4.47 22.22
CA ASP A 19 -3.23 4.43 23.64
C ASP A 19 -3.66 3.02 24.06
N SER A 20 -4.46 2.34 23.21
CA SER A 20 -4.89 0.96 23.46
C SER A 20 -3.69 0.01 23.51
N ALA A 21 -2.78 0.13 22.56
CA ALA A 21 -1.58 -0.68 22.49
C ALA A 21 -0.62 -0.43 23.66
N GLN A 22 -0.55 0.81 24.14
CA GLN A 22 0.22 1.15 25.35
C GLN A 22 -0.38 0.49 26.59
N SER A 23 -1.70 0.46 26.71
CA SER A 23 -2.42 -0.18 27.81
C SER A 23 -2.20 -1.69 27.85
N GLU A 24 -2.01 -2.32 26.69
CA GLU A 24 -1.71 -3.76 26.53
C GLU A 24 -0.19 -4.07 26.53
N ASP A 25 0.66 -3.12 26.93
CA ASP A 25 2.13 -3.26 27.01
C ASP A 25 2.80 -3.68 25.67
N LEU A 26 2.17 -3.38 24.53
CA LEU A 26 2.66 -3.80 23.21
C LEU A 26 3.87 -3.02 22.72
N LEU A 27 4.18 -1.87 23.32
CA LEU A 27 5.34 -1.04 22.97
C LEU A 27 6.66 -1.63 23.45
N ARG A 28 6.63 -2.55 24.41
CA ARG A 28 7.82 -3.09 25.05
C ARG A 28 8.75 -3.76 24.04
N GLY A 29 10.02 -3.29 23.98
CA GLY A 29 11.03 -3.83 23.10
C GLY A 29 10.88 -3.43 21.62
N ARG A 30 10.01 -2.45 21.30
CA ARG A 30 9.80 -1.93 19.94
C ARG A 30 10.18 -0.47 19.84
N SER A 31 10.52 0.00 18.61
CA SER A 31 10.80 1.42 18.40
C SER A 31 9.50 2.23 18.49
N LEU A 32 9.57 3.40 19.08
CA LEU A 32 8.42 4.29 19.23
C LEU A 32 7.95 4.80 17.86
N GLU A 33 8.89 5.12 16.97
CA GLU A 33 8.67 5.56 15.63
C GLU A 33 7.97 4.46 14.78
N GLY A 34 8.47 3.23 14.85
CA GLY A 34 7.87 2.07 14.19
C GLY A 34 6.46 1.79 14.68
N PHE A 35 6.24 1.95 15.98
CA PHE A 35 4.92 1.75 16.59
C PHE A 35 3.93 2.86 16.19
N ALA A 36 4.36 4.12 16.19
CA ALA A 36 3.55 5.24 15.71
C ALA A 36 3.20 5.09 14.21
N ALA A 37 4.18 4.67 13.39
CA ALA A 37 3.96 4.36 11.98
C ALA A 37 2.90 3.25 11.82
N ALA A 38 3.01 2.17 12.59
CA ALA A 38 2.07 1.05 12.55
C ALA A 38 0.64 1.48 12.91
N CYS A 39 0.46 2.33 13.93
CA CYS A 39 -0.85 2.87 14.30
C CYS A 39 -1.47 3.74 13.19
N VAL A 40 -0.66 4.60 12.55
CA VAL A 40 -1.12 5.40 11.40
C VAL A 40 -1.49 4.49 10.23
N TYR A 41 -0.66 3.51 9.90
CA TYR A 41 -0.93 2.56 8.85
C TYR A 41 -2.21 1.74 9.13
N ALA A 42 -2.37 1.24 10.36
CA ALA A 42 -3.58 0.52 10.80
C ALA A 42 -4.83 1.38 10.66
N ALA A 43 -4.78 2.64 11.09
CA ALA A 43 -5.91 3.57 10.94
C ALA A 43 -6.25 3.83 9.46
N CYS A 44 -5.25 3.95 8.59
CA CYS A 44 -5.45 4.06 7.14
C CYS A 44 -6.12 2.79 6.59
N ARG A 45 -5.67 1.60 7.00
CA ARG A 45 -6.24 0.32 6.58
C ARG A 45 -7.72 0.19 6.97
N VAL A 46 -8.05 0.47 8.22
CA VAL A 46 -9.44 0.44 8.71
C VAL A 46 -10.33 1.42 7.95
N ALA A 47 -9.81 2.60 7.63
CA ALA A 47 -10.56 3.64 6.89
C ALA A 47 -10.51 3.46 5.36
N ARG A 48 -9.88 2.42 4.83
CA ARG A 48 -9.66 2.16 3.40
C ARG A 48 -9.00 3.34 2.67
N VAL A 49 -8.03 3.97 3.35
CA VAL A 49 -7.19 5.01 2.78
C VAL A 49 -5.88 4.38 2.33
N SER A 50 -5.65 4.30 1.01
CA SER A 50 -4.47 3.67 0.44
C SER A 50 -3.19 4.42 0.83
N ARG A 51 -2.32 3.77 1.60
CA ARG A 51 -0.95 4.18 1.89
C ARG A 51 -0.05 2.97 1.85
N THR A 52 1.17 3.15 1.33
CA THR A 52 2.16 2.08 1.36
C THR A 52 2.85 2.04 2.73
N VAL A 53 3.46 0.89 3.06
CA VAL A 53 4.27 0.75 4.28
C VAL A 53 5.42 1.76 4.25
N ASP A 54 6.11 1.86 3.11
CA ASP A 54 7.23 2.76 2.86
C ASP A 54 6.88 4.24 3.14
N GLU A 55 5.79 4.75 2.54
CA GLU A 55 5.33 6.14 2.76
C GLU A 55 5.12 6.48 4.25
N VAL A 56 4.54 5.53 4.99
CA VAL A 56 4.22 5.76 6.40
C VAL A 56 5.46 5.61 7.28
N ALA A 57 6.33 4.65 6.97
CA ALA A 57 7.61 4.47 7.66
C ALA A 57 8.49 5.70 7.51
N ASP A 58 8.67 6.19 6.28
CA ASP A 58 9.45 7.40 5.99
C ASP A 58 8.92 8.63 6.74
N ALA A 59 7.60 8.84 6.70
CA ALA A 59 6.97 9.97 7.40
C ALA A 59 7.13 9.92 8.92
N ALA A 60 7.31 8.74 9.50
CA ALA A 60 7.55 8.50 10.92
C ALA A 60 9.04 8.40 11.27
N LYS A 61 9.94 8.38 10.28
CA LYS A 61 11.38 8.10 10.43
C LYS A 61 11.65 6.71 11.05
N ALA A 62 10.83 5.75 10.71
CA ALA A 62 10.96 4.35 11.06
C ALA A 62 11.48 3.54 9.87
N THR A 63 11.94 2.33 10.12
CA THR A 63 12.17 1.34 9.06
C THR A 63 10.87 0.57 8.78
N GLU A 64 10.72 0.07 7.55
CA GLU A 64 9.59 -0.79 7.19
C GLU A 64 9.50 -2.04 8.08
N ALA A 65 10.65 -2.60 8.48
CA ALA A 65 10.71 -3.76 9.35
C ALA A 65 10.15 -3.46 10.76
N GLU A 66 10.49 -2.30 11.34
CA GLU A 66 9.94 -1.86 12.63
C GLU A 66 8.44 -1.62 12.56
N GLN A 67 7.98 -0.95 11.49
CA GLN A 67 6.55 -0.71 11.27
C GLN A 67 5.78 -2.03 11.09
N THR A 68 6.28 -2.95 10.26
CA THR A 68 5.62 -4.23 9.99
C THR A 68 5.52 -5.07 11.26
N ALA A 69 6.61 -5.19 12.01
CA ALA A 69 6.61 -5.95 13.27
C ALA A 69 5.63 -5.35 14.32
N ALA A 70 5.54 -4.02 14.39
CA ALA A 70 4.59 -3.34 15.26
C ALA A 70 3.14 -3.52 14.76
N TYR A 71 2.90 -3.41 13.45
CA TYR A 71 1.59 -3.61 12.85
C TYR A 71 1.05 -5.03 13.09
N ASP A 72 1.89 -6.05 12.93
CA ASP A 72 1.53 -7.44 13.17
C ASP A 72 1.12 -7.66 14.65
N ALA A 73 1.83 -7.02 15.59
CA ALA A 73 1.49 -7.06 17.00
C ALA A 73 0.13 -6.39 17.28
N ILE A 74 -0.10 -5.18 16.75
CA ILE A 74 -1.36 -4.45 16.90
C ILE A 74 -2.52 -5.26 16.31
N ASN A 75 -2.35 -5.77 15.09
CA ASN A 75 -3.39 -6.52 14.40
C ASN A 75 -3.78 -7.80 15.15
N ARG A 76 -2.79 -8.52 15.68
CA ARG A 76 -3.02 -9.76 16.43
C ARG A 76 -3.70 -9.52 17.78
N GLU A 77 -3.23 -8.52 18.53
CA GLU A 77 -3.70 -8.31 19.92
C GLU A 77 -5.00 -7.47 19.96
N LEU A 78 -5.16 -6.50 19.07
CA LEU A 78 -6.35 -5.65 19.03
C LEU A 78 -7.42 -6.13 18.04
N GLY A 79 -7.14 -7.16 17.21
CA GLY A 79 -8.11 -7.75 16.31
C GLY A 79 -8.68 -6.73 15.31
N LEU A 80 -7.82 -6.05 14.56
CA LEU A 80 -8.26 -5.01 13.62
C LEU A 80 -9.23 -5.58 12.58
N PRO A 81 -10.32 -4.85 12.23
CA PRO A 81 -11.28 -5.29 11.22
C PRO A 81 -10.75 -5.03 9.80
N VAL A 82 -9.59 -5.62 9.48
CA VAL A 82 -8.93 -5.45 8.19
C VAL A 82 -8.76 -6.81 7.51
N GLY A 83 -9.22 -6.89 6.26
CA GLY A 83 -8.97 -8.03 5.38
C GLY A 83 -7.65 -7.90 4.61
N PRO A 84 -7.37 -8.80 3.65
CA PRO A 84 -6.29 -8.63 2.69
C PRO A 84 -6.41 -7.28 1.96
N ILE A 85 -5.27 -6.71 1.56
CA ILE A 85 -5.27 -5.47 0.78
C ILE A 85 -5.67 -5.83 -0.65
N ASP A 86 -6.73 -5.17 -1.16
CA ASP A 86 -7.07 -5.23 -2.57
C ASP A 86 -6.14 -4.29 -3.36
N PRO A 87 -5.36 -4.80 -4.33
CA PRO A 87 -4.52 -3.96 -5.17
C PRO A 87 -5.30 -2.85 -5.88
N ALA A 88 -6.58 -3.05 -6.20
CA ALA A 88 -7.44 -2.06 -6.84
C ALA A 88 -7.59 -0.76 -6.02
N GLU A 89 -7.42 -0.81 -4.71
CA GLU A 89 -7.49 0.38 -3.84
C GLU A 89 -6.37 1.39 -4.12
N TYR A 90 -5.23 0.95 -4.66
CA TYR A 90 -4.10 1.81 -5.01
C TYR A 90 -4.22 2.46 -6.39
N VAL A 91 -4.95 1.85 -7.33
CA VAL A 91 -4.99 2.27 -8.73
C VAL A 91 -5.38 3.74 -8.92
N PRO A 92 -6.46 4.28 -8.29
CA PRO A 92 -6.85 5.67 -8.52
C PRO A 92 -5.79 6.66 -8.05
N ARG A 93 -5.18 6.38 -6.90
CA ARG A 93 -4.14 7.23 -6.34
C ARG A 93 -2.89 7.27 -7.20
N PHE A 94 -2.44 6.10 -7.65
CA PHE A 94 -1.26 6.03 -8.52
C PHE A 94 -1.54 6.63 -9.90
N ALA A 95 -2.72 6.41 -10.48
CA ALA A 95 -3.11 7.03 -11.73
C ALA A 95 -3.10 8.56 -11.64
N SER A 96 -3.64 9.12 -10.54
CA SER A 96 -3.61 10.56 -10.29
C SER A 96 -2.19 11.09 -10.05
N GLN A 97 -1.35 10.36 -9.32
CA GLN A 97 0.04 10.74 -9.04
C GLN A 97 0.91 10.74 -10.31
N LEU A 98 0.60 9.84 -11.24
CA LEU A 98 1.31 9.67 -12.51
C LEU A 98 0.66 10.43 -13.68
N ASP A 99 -0.36 11.23 -13.39
CA ASP A 99 -1.13 12.03 -14.36
C ASP A 99 -1.67 11.19 -15.55
N LEU A 100 -2.15 9.98 -15.24
CA LEU A 100 -2.70 9.06 -16.24
C LEU A 100 -4.17 9.34 -16.50
N ALA A 101 -4.58 9.16 -17.77
CA ALA A 101 -5.95 9.34 -18.20
C ALA A 101 -6.92 8.31 -17.57
N GLY A 102 -8.20 8.69 -17.44
CA GLY A 102 -9.20 7.84 -16.78
C GLY A 102 -9.50 6.51 -17.47
N ASP A 103 -9.24 6.40 -18.77
CA ASP A 103 -9.33 5.14 -19.51
C ASP A 103 -8.19 4.17 -19.14
N VAL A 104 -6.98 4.69 -18.92
CA VAL A 104 -5.83 3.91 -18.40
C VAL A 104 -6.14 3.41 -17.00
N GLU A 105 -6.66 4.29 -16.12
CA GLU A 105 -7.07 3.89 -14.76
C GLU A 105 -8.12 2.77 -14.80
N ARG A 106 -9.15 2.91 -15.63
CA ARG A 106 -10.19 1.90 -15.76
C ARG A 106 -9.61 0.56 -16.24
N ARG A 107 -8.78 0.59 -17.28
CA ARG A 107 -8.14 -0.62 -17.81
C ARG A 107 -7.22 -1.29 -16.79
N ALA A 108 -6.49 -0.50 -16.01
CA ALA A 108 -5.67 -1.01 -14.92
C ALA A 108 -6.49 -1.74 -13.85
N ARG A 109 -7.69 -1.26 -13.52
CA ARG A 109 -8.60 -1.94 -12.59
C ARG A 109 -9.10 -3.28 -13.13
N GLU A 110 -9.36 -3.35 -14.45
CA GLU A 110 -9.71 -4.61 -15.12
C GLU A 110 -8.57 -5.62 -15.00
N TYR A 111 -7.33 -5.21 -15.29
CA TYR A 111 -6.14 -6.05 -15.12
C TYR A 111 -5.90 -6.49 -13.66
N VAL A 112 -6.19 -5.62 -12.68
CA VAL A 112 -6.12 -6.03 -11.27
C VAL A 112 -7.14 -7.10 -10.96
N ALA A 113 -8.37 -6.99 -11.44
CA ALA A 113 -9.41 -7.98 -11.23
C ALA A 113 -9.02 -9.33 -11.86
N GLU A 114 -8.55 -9.32 -13.11
CA GLU A 114 -8.03 -10.51 -13.81
C GLU A 114 -6.87 -11.16 -13.03
N ALA A 115 -5.91 -10.36 -12.55
CA ALA A 115 -4.77 -10.86 -11.78
C ALA A 115 -5.19 -11.47 -10.43
N VAL A 116 -6.18 -10.90 -9.76
CA VAL A 116 -6.72 -11.43 -8.50
C VAL A 116 -7.46 -12.73 -8.75
N ASP A 117 -8.31 -12.80 -9.76
CA ASP A 117 -9.08 -13.99 -10.13
C ASP A 117 -8.17 -15.15 -10.57
N ALA A 118 -7.09 -14.86 -11.27
CA ALA A 118 -6.06 -15.83 -11.66
C ALA A 118 -5.12 -16.22 -10.50
N GLY A 119 -5.25 -15.61 -9.31
CA GLY A 119 -4.38 -15.87 -8.16
C GLY A 119 -2.97 -15.27 -8.27
N LEU A 120 -2.70 -14.45 -9.28
CA LEU A 120 -1.39 -13.83 -9.52
C LEU A 120 -1.00 -12.79 -8.46
N ALA A 121 -1.97 -12.25 -7.74
CA ALA A 121 -1.75 -11.31 -6.65
C ALA A 121 -1.31 -11.99 -5.33
N VAL A 122 -1.49 -13.30 -5.21
CA VAL A 122 -1.20 -14.05 -3.98
C VAL A 122 0.30 -14.02 -3.65
N GLY A 123 0.62 -13.61 -2.41
CA GLY A 123 2.00 -13.54 -1.92
C GLY A 123 2.83 -12.40 -2.50
N ARG A 124 2.21 -11.45 -3.21
CA ARG A 124 2.85 -10.26 -3.77
C ARG A 124 2.48 -9.00 -3.00
N ASN A 125 3.34 -7.98 -3.13
CA ASN A 125 3.02 -6.67 -2.61
C ASN A 125 1.84 -6.07 -3.40
N PRO A 126 0.70 -5.74 -2.76
CA PRO A 126 -0.48 -5.23 -3.46
C PRO A 126 -0.25 -3.92 -4.23
N SER A 127 0.58 -3.01 -3.68
CA SER A 127 0.93 -1.78 -4.38
C SER A 127 1.75 -2.07 -5.65
N GLY A 128 2.65 -3.06 -5.58
CA GLY A 128 3.43 -3.52 -6.73
C GLY A 128 2.55 -4.16 -7.82
N VAL A 129 1.51 -4.91 -7.44
CA VAL A 129 0.52 -5.46 -8.38
C VAL A 129 -0.25 -4.33 -9.06
N ALA A 130 -0.76 -3.37 -8.29
CA ALA A 130 -1.47 -2.20 -8.84
C ALA A 130 -0.61 -1.40 -9.83
N ALA A 131 0.66 -1.15 -9.48
CA ALA A 131 1.58 -0.43 -10.36
C ALA A 131 1.91 -1.21 -11.64
N ALA A 132 2.07 -2.53 -11.55
CA ALA A 132 2.31 -3.38 -12.73
C ALA A 132 1.08 -3.37 -13.66
N CYS A 133 -0.13 -3.44 -13.13
CA CYS A 133 -1.38 -3.33 -13.92
C CYS A 133 -1.52 -1.93 -14.56
N LEU A 134 -1.19 -0.85 -13.85
CA LEU A 134 -1.16 0.50 -14.41
C LEU A 134 -0.13 0.64 -15.53
N TYR A 135 1.07 0.11 -15.33
CA TYR A 135 2.11 0.10 -16.35
C TYR A 135 1.67 -0.69 -17.59
N THR A 136 1.00 -1.83 -17.41
CA THR A 136 0.44 -2.61 -18.52
C THR A 136 -0.61 -1.79 -19.29
N ALA A 137 -1.60 -1.21 -18.58
CA ALA A 137 -2.65 -0.40 -19.18
C ALA A 137 -2.11 0.83 -19.91
N ALA A 138 -1.11 1.50 -19.35
CA ALA A 138 -0.43 2.64 -19.96
C ALA A 138 0.24 2.24 -21.28
N ARG A 139 0.92 1.11 -21.31
CA ARG A 139 1.54 0.59 -22.53
C ARG A 139 0.55 0.24 -23.63
N ASP A 140 -0.61 -0.33 -23.25
CA ASP A 140 -1.64 -0.70 -24.23
C ASP A 140 -2.37 0.53 -24.81
N SER A 141 -2.28 1.65 -24.09
CA SER A 141 -2.87 2.94 -24.52
C SER A 141 -1.84 3.92 -25.09
N ASP A 142 -0.60 3.47 -25.36
CA ASP A 142 0.52 4.30 -25.81
C ASP A 142 0.79 5.52 -24.89
N ALA A 143 0.42 5.40 -23.61
CA ALA A 143 0.74 6.43 -22.63
C ALA A 143 2.21 6.36 -22.20
N ASP A 144 2.83 7.52 -22.01
CA ASP A 144 4.24 7.63 -21.64
C ASP A 144 4.42 7.40 -20.15
N LEU A 145 4.64 6.15 -19.76
CA LEU A 145 4.92 5.73 -18.40
C LEU A 145 6.10 4.77 -18.37
N THR A 146 7.13 5.10 -17.59
CA THR A 146 8.29 4.22 -17.42
C THR A 146 8.09 3.23 -16.27
N GLN A 147 8.78 2.09 -16.32
CA GLN A 147 8.80 1.13 -15.20
C GLN A 147 9.30 1.76 -13.88
N ARG A 148 10.20 2.73 -13.98
CA ARG A 148 10.76 3.41 -12.83
C ARG A 148 9.72 4.29 -12.15
N GLU A 149 9.03 5.12 -12.90
CA GLU A 149 7.96 5.99 -12.37
C GLU A 149 6.85 5.17 -11.72
N ALA A 150 6.41 4.08 -12.37
CA ALA A 150 5.41 3.18 -11.80
C ALA A 150 5.91 2.50 -10.51
N ALA A 151 7.18 2.08 -10.46
CA ALA A 151 7.77 1.48 -9.27
C ALA A 151 7.91 2.49 -8.12
N ASP A 152 8.37 3.70 -8.42
CA ASP A 152 8.53 4.79 -7.45
C ASP A 152 7.17 5.18 -6.84
N ALA A 153 6.10 5.26 -7.64
CA ALA A 153 4.74 5.53 -7.16
C ALA A 153 4.23 4.47 -6.18
N ALA A 154 4.64 3.22 -6.35
CA ALA A 154 4.22 2.10 -5.52
C ALA A 154 5.14 1.81 -4.32
N GLY A 155 6.27 2.52 -4.20
CA GLY A 155 7.30 2.23 -3.19
C GLY A 155 7.92 0.84 -3.36
N VAL A 156 8.09 0.38 -4.61
CA VAL A 156 8.73 -0.91 -4.91
C VAL A 156 9.94 -0.72 -5.82
N THR A 157 10.80 -1.74 -5.90
CA THR A 157 11.93 -1.66 -6.83
C THR A 157 11.50 -1.90 -8.28
N PRO A 158 12.18 -1.31 -9.29
CA PRO A 158 11.91 -1.61 -10.70
C PRO A 158 12.03 -3.10 -11.03
N VAL A 159 12.87 -3.84 -10.30
CA VAL A 159 12.99 -5.30 -10.45
C VAL A 159 11.72 -6.01 -10.01
N THR A 160 11.14 -5.60 -8.86
CA THR A 160 9.88 -6.14 -8.36
C THR A 160 8.75 -5.86 -9.33
N LEU A 161 8.64 -4.62 -9.83
CA LEU A 161 7.63 -4.25 -10.82
C LEU A 161 7.77 -5.09 -12.09
N ARG A 162 8.98 -5.20 -12.64
CA ARG A 162 9.26 -5.99 -13.85
C ARG A 162 8.87 -7.45 -13.68
N SER A 163 9.23 -8.07 -12.56
CA SER A 163 8.87 -9.46 -12.26
C SER A 163 7.36 -9.67 -12.19
N THR A 164 6.63 -8.70 -11.63
CA THR A 164 5.16 -8.75 -11.55
C THR A 164 4.55 -8.55 -12.94
N TYR A 165 5.00 -7.55 -13.68
CA TYR A 165 4.56 -7.26 -15.04
C TYR A 165 4.75 -8.43 -16.00
N GLN A 166 5.92 -9.08 -15.97
CA GLN A 166 6.21 -10.24 -16.82
C GLN A 166 5.21 -11.38 -16.58
N LYS A 167 4.92 -11.68 -15.33
CA LYS A 167 3.96 -12.73 -14.98
C LYS A 167 2.51 -12.42 -15.38
N LEU A 168 2.12 -11.15 -15.31
CA LEU A 168 0.80 -10.73 -15.81
C LEU A 168 0.65 -10.96 -17.31
N ARG A 169 1.76 -10.87 -18.06
CA ARG A 169 1.76 -11.06 -19.52
C ARG A 169 1.98 -12.50 -19.96
N ASP A 170 2.63 -13.32 -19.16
CA ASP A 170 2.88 -14.73 -19.49
C ASP A 170 1.62 -15.61 -19.32
N ASP A 171 0.61 -15.10 -18.61
CA ASP A 171 -0.66 -15.78 -18.36
C ASP A 171 -1.81 -15.29 -19.30
N GLU A 172 -1.54 -14.35 -20.25
CA GLU A 172 -2.45 -13.97 -21.34
C GLU A 172 -2.27 -14.93 -22.54
#